data_84996ce6b8cb17a3d194951a4cef393d
#
_entry.id   84996ce6b8cb17a3d194951a4cef393d
#
_cell.length_a   1.000
_cell.length_b   1.000
_cell.length_c   1.000
_cell.angle_alpha   90.00
_cell.angle_beta   90.00
_cell.angle_gamma   90.00
#
_symmetry.space_group_name_H-M   'P 1'
#
loop_
_entity.id
_entity.type
_entity.pdbx_description
1 polymer ?
#
loop_
_entity_poly.entity_id
_entity_poly.type
_entity_poly.pdbx_seq_one_letter_code
_entity_poly.pdbx_strand_id
1 'polypeptide(L)'
;MRRPALWSRVRSTGPAAALVLALAGPGIAVPSSAVAAPAAPITPTAVSASVSVDAGRALATVPATGVGMNVAVYDGNMNHPSVPGLLKDAGTGAVRYPGGSYADGYHWQTHTVEGGYVAPGTEFDAFMGTVRTVGAQPIITANYGSGTPEEAAGWVRYANVTKGYGVKYWEIGNEVYGNGLYGATWETDHHASKTATTYATNLVRYAAAMKAVDPSIRIGAVLTTPGAWPDGITGTGDPADWNHTVLSIAGAKIDFVVVHHYPIGNSQADLLGKPQAEIPGMAATLRSLIDRYAGGNAPNVGIAVTEVNANAYKNTSPNGLFAPDEYLTWMENGAFTVDWWNLHNGTDCTHVTTVEGAKDYDDGGILSSGASCEPALNTPFPPYWGTRMITKLGAPGDVLVRAAGSTPAVSAHAVRRAGGDLAVMLVNKDPAADATVTLSYAGFTPSSATPTVFSYRKNATSIGSTTTGTATRQTVPAYSVVVVQLRPAR
;
A
#
# COMPACT_ATOMS: atom_id res chain seq x y z
N MET A 1 26.02 -14.35 -10.46
CA MET A 1 25.57 -15.27 -9.37
C MET A 1 24.07 -15.19 -9.33
N ARG A 2 23.37 -16.30 -9.44
CA ARG A 2 21.90 -16.36 -9.60
C ARG A 2 21.21 -16.03 -8.28
N ARG A 3 20.29 -15.07 -8.29
CA ARG A 3 19.39 -14.77 -7.17
C ARG A 3 18.27 -15.81 -7.10
N PRO A 4 17.86 -16.33 -5.95
CA PRO A 4 16.66 -17.15 -5.86
C PRO A 4 15.41 -16.27 -5.86
N ALA A 5 14.58 -16.45 -6.87
CA ALA A 5 13.19 -15.98 -6.86
C ALA A 5 12.40 -16.94 -5.98
N LEU A 6 12.02 -16.52 -4.79
CA LEU A 6 11.24 -17.29 -3.82
C LEU A 6 9.78 -16.76 -3.78
N TRP A 7 9.03 -17.13 -4.82
CA TRP A 7 7.58 -17.29 -4.72
C TRP A 7 7.19 -18.46 -5.63
N SER A 8 7.15 -19.67 -5.07
CA SER A 8 6.85 -20.89 -5.81
C SER A 8 5.35 -21.14 -5.86
N ARG A 9 4.94 -21.48 -7.06
CA ARG A 9 3.65 -21.88 -7.57
C ARG A 9 3.04 -23.08 -6.84
N VAL A 10 1.76 -22.98 -6.53
CA VAL A 10 0.88 -24.16 -6.47
C VAL A 10 0.42 -24.47 -7.90
N ARG A 11 0.87 -25.60 -8.45
CA ARG A 11 0.40 -26.12 -9.74
C ARG A 11 -0.80 -27.01 -9.49
N SER A 12 -1.91 -26.72 -10.15
CA SER A 12 -2.96 -27.72 -10.40
C SER A 12 -2.76 -28.32 -11.80
N THR A 13 -2.47 -29.60 -11.86
CA THR A 13 -2.38 -30.39 -13.09
C THR A 13 -3.69 -31.11 -13.33
N GLY A 14 -4.28 -30.90 -14.50
CA GLY A 14 -5.32 -31.78 -15.07
C GLY A 14 -5.14 -31.86 -16.57
N PRO A 15 -5.00 -33.07 -17.17
CA PRO A 15 -4.80 -33.22 -18.60
C PRO A 15 -6.17 -33.40 -19.31
N ALA A 16 -6.36 -32.62 -20.37
CA ALA A 16 -7.40 -32.93 -21.37
C ALA A 16 -6.70 -33.32 -22.70
N ALA A 17 -6.79 -34.60 -23.03
CA ALA A 17 -6.35 -35.12 -24.33
C ALA A 17 -7.45 -34.84 -25.35
N ALA A 18 -7.13 -34.17 -26.44
CA ALA A 18 -8.00 -34.04 -27.59
C ALA A 18 -7.57 -35.02 -28.68
N LEU A 19 -8.48 -35.92 -29.01
CA LEU A 19 -8.37 -36.91 -30.08
C LEU A 19 -8.88 -36.29 -31.38
N VAL A 20 -7.99 -36.18 -32.39
CA VAL A 20 -8.38 -35.75 -33.74
C VAL A 20 -8.71 -36.98 -34.58
N LEU A 21 -9.95 -37.14 -34.99
CA LEU A 21 -10.38 -38.09 -36.04
C LEU A 21 -10.57 -37.29 -37.33
N ALA A 22 -9.78 -37.64 -38.35
CA ALA A 22 -10.00 -37.20 -39.72
C ALA A 22 -10.98 -38.15 -40.42
N LEU A 23 -12.09 -37.63 -40.94
CA LEU A 23 -12.98 -38.33 -41.86
C LEU A 23 -13.08 -37.50 -43.15
N ALA A 24 -12.65 -38.10 -44.26
CA ALA A 24 -12.85 -37.57 -45.59
C ALA A 24 -14.24 -37.98 -46.12
N GLY A 25 -15.00 -37.04 -46.60
CA GLY A 25 -16.28 -37.25 -47.29
C GLY A 25 -16.50 -36.24 -48.43
N PRO A 26 -17.28 -36.56 -49.46
CA PRO A 26 -17.20 -35.89 -50.79
C PRO A 26 -17.93 -34.52 -50.80
N GLY A 27 -17.47 -33.70 -51.72
CA GLY A 27 -17.82 -32.30 -51.91
C GLY A 27 -19.33 -32.03 -52.12
N ILE A 28 -19.78 -31.02 -51.36
CA ILE A 28 -21.05 -30.33 -51.56
C ILE A 28 -20.72 -28.85 -51.85
N ALA A 29 -21.25 -28.38 -52.99
CA ALA A 29 -21.10 -26.96 -53.40
C ALA A 29 -21.77 -26.04 -52.35
N VAL A 30 -20.97 -25.12 -51.77
CA VAL A 30 -21.44 -24.15 -50.82
C VAL A 30 -21.97 -22.92 -51.52
N PRO A 31 -23.18 -22.44 -51.26
CA PRO A 31 -23.64 -21.15 -51.81
C PRO A 31 -22.82 -20.01 -51.19
N SER A 32 -22.45 -19.05 -52.05
CA SER A 32 -21.69 -17.84 -51.68
C SER A 32 -22.41 -17.10 -50.54
N SER A 33 -21.85 -17.14 -49.34
CA SER A 33 -22.36 -16.40 -48.19
C SER A 33 -22.05 -14.90 -48.39
N ALA A 34 -23.08 -14.08 -48.37
CA ALA A 34 -22.94 -12.64 -48.33
C ALA A 34 -22.06 -12.27 -47.13
N VAL A 35 -21.01 -11.52 -47.34
CA VAL A 35 -20.18 -10.92 -46.26
C VAL A 35 -21.08 -9.99 -45.47
N ALA A 36 -21.38 -10.35 -44.24
CA ALA A 36 -22.09 -9.47 -43.32
C ALA A 36 -21.27 -8.19 -43.11
N ALA A 37 -21.93 -7.06 -43.22
CA ALA A 37 -21.32 -5.77 -42.91
C ALA A 37 -20.74 -5.83 -41.50
N PRO A 38 -19.57 -5.19 -41.24
CA PRO A 38 -18.99 -5.14 -39.90
C PRO A 38 -20.00 -4.54 -38.93
N ALA A 39 -20.26 -5.24 -37.83
CA ALA A 39 -21.15 -4.75 -36.77
C ALA A 39 -20.64 -3.38 -36.32
N ALA A 40 -21.53 -2.40 -36.20
CA ALA A 40 -21.19 -1.08 -35.66
C ALA A 40 -20.51 -1.27 -34.27
N PRO A 41 -19.46 -0.49 -33.94
CA PRO A 41 -18.81 -0.59 -32.65
C PRO A 41 -19.85 -0.37 -31.54
N ILE A 42 -20.00 -1.33 -30.64
CA ILE A 42 -20.86 -1.20 -29.46
C ILE A 42 -20.19 -0.13 -28.59
N THR A 43 -20.79 1.05 -28.52
CA THR A 43 -20.35 2.08 -27.56
C THR A 43 -20.69 1.52 -26.15
N PRO A 44 -19.71 1.41 -25.23
CA PRO A 44 -20.01 0.97 -23.88
C PRO A 44 -21.06 1.88 -23.24
N THR A 45 -22.05 1.29 -22.61
CA THR A 45 -23.09 2.07 -21.90
C THR A 45 -22.43 2.74 -20.70
N ALA A 46 -22.56 4.06 -20.59
CA ALA A 46 -21.98 4.81 -19.46
C ALA A 46 -22.48 4.26 -18.12
N VAL A 47 -21.59 4.10 -17.16
CA VAL A 47 -21.93 3.72 -15.79
C VAL A 47 -22.61 4.90 -15.12
N SER A 48 -23.84 4.70 -14.58
CA SER A 48 -24.52 5.71 -13.76
C SER A 48 -24.27 5.41 -12.29
N ALA A 49 -23.75 6.38 -11.55
CA ALA A 49 -23.49 6.28 -10.12
C ALA A 49 -23.99 7.52 -9.37
N SER A 50 -24.34 7.34 -8.10
CA SER A 50 -24.53 8.43 -7.16
C SER A 50 -23.51 8.31 -6.03
N VAL A 51 -23.01 9.45 -5.55
CA VAL A 51 -22.10 9.54 -4.41
C VAL A 51 -22.70 10.54 -3.42
N SER A 52 -22.87 10.10 -2.19
CA SER A 52 -23.27 10.94 -1.06
C SER A 52 -22.04 11.28 -0.21
N VAL A 53 -21.86 12.57 0.09
CA VAL A 53 -20.78 13.07 0.95
C VAL A 53 -21.39 13.71 2.18
N ASP A 54 -21.02 13.24 3.37
CA ASP A 54 -21.41 13.85 4.64
C ASP A 54 -20.20 14.60 5.23
N ALA A 55 -20.10 15.89 4.95
CA ALA A 55 -19.00 16.74 5.40
C ALA A 55 -19.02 16.99 6.93
N GLY A 56 -20.16 16.73 7.59
CA GLY A 56 -20.29 16.78 9.06
C GLY A 56 -19.78 15.53 9.76
N ARG A 57 -19.66 14.41 9.05
CA ARG A 57 -19.23 13.13 9.62
C ARG A 57 -17.72 12.89 9.39
N ALA A 58 -16.91 13.36 10.33
CA ALA A 58 -15.49 13.10 10.36
C ALA A 58 -15.21 11.60 10.56
N LEU A 59 -14.26 11.06 9.81
CA LEU A 59 -13.72 9.71 9.95
C LEU A 59 -12.37 9.74 10.66
N ALA A 60 -11.44 10.55 10.12
CA ALA A 60 -10.09 10.72 10.66
C ALA A 60 -9.54 12.09 10.24
N THR A 61 -8.43 12.50 10.85
CA THR A 61 -7.58 13.58 10.34
C THR A 61 -6.55 12.97 9.40
N VAL A 62 -6.30 13.59 8.25
CA VAL A 62 -5.24 13.16 7.31
C VAL A 62 -3.90 13.17 8.06
N PRO A 63 -3.26 12.00 8.28
CA PRO A 63 -2.02 11.94 9.05
C PRO A 63 -0.85 12.57 8.27
N ALA A 64 0.11 13.17 8.96
CA ALA A 64 1.33 13.66 8.33
C ALA A 64 2.17 12.52 7.70
N THR A 65 2.05 11.32 8.25
CA THR A 65 2.71 10.08 7.79
C THR A 65 1.82 9.22 6.89
N GLY A 66 0.61 9.66 6.56
CA GLY A 66 -0.43 8.83 5.93
C GLY A 66 -0.03 8.21 4.59
N VAL A 67 0.77 8.92 3.79
CA VAL A 67 1.34 8.37 2.56
C VAL A 67 2.80 8.02 2.82
N GLY A 68 3.10 6.73 2.91
CA GLY A 68 4.43 6.21 3.18
C GLY A 68 5.01 5.41 2.00
N MET A 69 6.32 5.15 2.09
CA MET A 69 7.10 4.45 1.07
C MET A 69 8.14 3.56 1.72
N ASN A 70 8.30 2.34 1.23
CA ASN A 70 9.41 1.47 1.61
C ASN A 70 10.62 1.70 0.71
N VAL A 71 11.81 1.66 1.32
CA VAL A 71 13.10 1.55 0.62
C VAL A 71 13.87 0.37 1.19
N ALA A 72 14.82 -0.17 0.43
CA ALA A 72 15.57 -1.34 0.85
C ALA A 72 17.07 -1.17 0.62
N VAL A 73 17.88 -1.68 1.55
CA VAL A 73 19.35 -1.58 1.48
C VAL A 73 19.97 -2.32 0.29
N TYR A 74 19.24 -3.18 -0.39
CA TYR A 74 19.69 -3.79 -1.66
C TYR A 74 19.48 -2.88 -2.88
N ASP A 75 18.71 -1.79 -2.74
CA ASP A 75 18.45 -0.84 -3.82
C ASP A 75 19.50 0.29 -3.82
N GLY A 76 20.53 0.15 -4.64
CA GLY A 76 21.57 1.19 -4.79
C GLY A 76 21.07 2.53 -5.34
N ASN A 77 19.82 2.60 -5.80
CA ASN A 77 19.20 3.81 -6.35
C ASN A 77 18.28 4.51 -5.35
N MET A 78 18.07 3.97 -4.14
CA MET A 78 17.13 4.54 -3.18
C MET A 78 17.45 5.99 -2.76
N ASN A 79 18.72 6.38 -2.89
CA ASN A 79 19.20 7.73 -2.60
C ASN A 79 19.59 8.52 -3.88
N HIS A 80 19.14 8.08 -5.07
CA HIS A 80 19.40 8.79 -6.31
C HIS A 80 18.89 10.25 -6.23
N PRO A 81 19.62 11.24 -6.76
CA PRO A 81 19.30 12.68 -6.61
C PRO A 81 17.88 13.09 -7.03
N SER A 82 17.23 12.36 -7.93
CA SER A 82 15.84 12.64 -8.32
C SER A 82 14.79 12.10 -7.34
N VAL A 83 15.13 11.13 -6.49
CA VAL A 83 14.19 10.46 -5.59
C VAL A 83 13.52 11.42 -4.61
N PRO A 84 14.22 12.33 -3.91
CA PRO A 84 13.57 13.25 -2.98
C PRO A 84 12.49 14.11 -3.62
N GLY A 85 12.73 14.59 -4.86
CA GLY A 85 11.73 15.36 -5.62
C GLY A 85 10.49 14.54 -5.95
N LEU A 86 10.67 13.31 -6.43
CA LEU A 86 9.58 12.40 -6.75
C LEU A 86 8.74 12.02 -5.51
N LEU A 87 9.39 11.69 -4.40
CA LEU A 87 8.69 11.37 -3.15
C LEU A 87 7.90 12.58 -2.62
N LYS A 88 8.49 13.77 -2.65
CA LYS A 88 7.82 15.01 -2.25
C LYS A 88 6.60 15.31 -3.12
N ASP A 89 6.73 15.15 -4.42
CA ASP A 89 5.64 15.35 -5.38
C ASP A 89 4.49 14.33 -5.20
N ALA A 90 4.81 13.10 -4.77
CA ALA A 90 3.82 12.10 -4.44
C ALA A 90 3.13 12.35 -3.08
N GLY A 91 3.62 13.31 -2.28
CA GLY A 91 3.08 13.61 -0.96
C GLY A 91 3.56 12.66 0.13
N THR A 92 4.72 12.02 -0.07
CA THR A 92 5.29 11.06 0.88
C THR A 92 5.61 11.72 2.21
N GLY A 93 4.98 11.25 3.28
CA GLY A 93 5.14 11.74 4.64
C GLY A 93 5.90 10.78 5.56
N ALA A 94 6.09 9.52 5.13
CA ALA A 94 6.90 8.53 5.86
C ALA A 94 7.77 7.72 4.89
N VAL A 95 8.96 7.28 5.34
CA VAL A 95 9.80 6.34 4.59
C VAL A 95 10.33 5.27 5.53
N ARG A 96 10.05 4.00 5.18
CA ARG A 96 10.42 2.83 5.98
C ARG A 96 11.72 2.20 5.47
N TYR A 97 12.59 1.77 6.39
CA TYR A 97 13.95 1.26 6.17
C TYR A 97 14.28 0.19 7.23
N PRO A 98 15.07 -0.86 6.97
CA PRO A 98 15.99 -1.07 5.86
C PRO A 98 15.46 -1.96 4.72
N GLY A 99 14.20 -2.42 4.79
CA GLY A 99 13.56 -3.11 3.68
C GLY A 99 13.09 -4.53 3.97
N GLY A 100 11.84 -4.70 4.41
CA GLY A 100 11.15 -5.99 4.53
C GLY A 100 11.92 -7.03 5.30
N SER A 101 11.95 -8.27 4.80
CA SER A 101 12.65 -9.42 5.38
C SER A 101 14.16 -9.19 5.58
N TYR A 102 14.77 -8.26 4.84
CA TYR A 102 16.15 -7.87 5.08
C TYR A 102 16.37 -7.30 6.48
N ALA A 103 15.35 -6.67 7.07
CA ALA A 103 15.45 -6.06 8.39
C ALA A 103 15.83 -7.06 9.48
N ASP A 104 15.34 -8.30 9.43
CA ASP A 104 15.59 -9.33 10.45
C ASP A 104 16.99 -9.98 10.36
N GLY A 105 17.76 -9.63 9.34
CA GLY A 105 19.17 -9.98 9.20
C GLY A 105 20.11 -8.77 9.10
N TYR A 106 19.59 -7.54 9.21
CA TYR A 106 20.36 -6.32 8.98
C TYR A 106 21.04 -5.78 10.24
N HIS A 107 22.38 -5.66 10.18
CA HIS A 107 23.20 -5.06 11.23
C HIS A 107 23.60 -3.64 10.85
N TRP A 108 22.95 -2.66 11.47
CA TRP A 108 23.04 -1.26 11.08
C TRP A 108 24.45 -0.66 11.23
N GLN A 109 25.23 -1.09 12.22
CA GLN A 109 26.58 -0.57 12.48
C GLN A 109 27.59 -0.99 11.43
N THR A 110 27.47 -2.23 10.95
CA THR A 110 28.38 -2.80 9.94
C THR A 110 27.86 -2.66 8.52
N HIS A 111 26.58 -2.25 8.38
CA HIS A 111 25.89 -2.16 7.10
C HIS A 111 25.93 -3.48 6.34
N THR A 112 25.54 -4.56 7.00
CA THR A 112 25.54 -5.92 6.46
C THR A 112 24.21 -6.61 6.70
N VAL A 113 23.84 -7.53 5.82
CA VAL A 113 22.68 -8.42 5.97
C VAL A 113 23.17 -9.87 5.94
N GLU A 114 22.71 -10.68 6.87
CA GLU A 114 23.01 -12.11 6.85
C GLU A 114 22.52 -12.78 5.57
N GLY A 115 23.44 -13.42 4.84
CA GLY A 115 23.12 -14.12 3.59
C GLY A 115 22.60 -13.22 2.46
N GLY A 116 22.56 -11.90 2.64
CA GLY A 116 22.03 -10.94 1.69
C GLY A 116 23.07 -10.01 1.09
N TYR A 117 22.63 -9.22 0.10
CA TYR A 117 23.42 -8.18 -0.55
C TYR A 117 22.96 -6.80 -0.04
N VAL A 118 23.93 -5.97 0.28
CA VAL A 118 23.71 -4.55 0.62
C VAL A 118 24.39 -3.70 -0.43
N ALA A 119 23.66 -2.76 -1.02
CA ALA A 119 24.19 -1.86 -2.02
C ALA A 119 25.01 -0.73 -1.35
N PRO A 120 26.14 -0.33 -1.92
CA PRO A 120 26.89 0.84 -1.45
C PRO A 120 26.03 2.11 -1.49
N GLY A 121 26.22 3.00 -0.50
CA GLY A 121 25.49 4.26 -0.44
C GLY A 121 24.06 4.14 0.09
N THR A 122 23.72 3.02 0.73
CA THR A 122 22.41 2.78 1.35
C THR A 122 22.49 2.73 2.88
N GLU A 123 23.59 3.19 3.44
CA GLU A 123 23.81 3.30 4.87
C GLU A 123 22.77 4.23 5.53
N PHE A 124 22.54 4.04 6.81
CA PHE A 124 21.52 4.77 7.57
C PHE A 124 21.65 6.30 7.45
N ASP A 125 22.86 6.85 7.48
CA ASP A 125 23.06 8.31 7.33
C ASP A 125 22.71 8.82 5.92
N ALA A 126 22.98 8.03 4.88
CA ALA A 126 22.59 8.34 3.50
C ALA A 126 21.06 8.31 3.34
N PHE A 127 20.41 7.29 3.88
CA PHE A 127 18.95 7.19 3.97
C PHE A 127 18.36 8.43 4.67
N MET A 128 18.87 8.79 5.84
CA MET A 128 18.42 9.97 6.60
C MET A 128 18.61 11.28 5.83
N GLY A 129 19.65 11.37 5.01
CA GLY A 129 19.85 12.50 4.09
C GLY A 129 18.70 12.67 3.10
N THR A 130 18.28 11.57 2.47
CA THR A 130 17.12 11.52 1.56
C THR A 130 15.82 11.87 2.29
N VAL A 131 15.53 11.19 3.40
CA VAL A 131 14.29 11.40 4.18
C VAL A 131 14.13 12.85 4.65
N ARG A 132 15.20 13.45 5.15
CA ARG A 132 15.19 14.86 5.57
C ARG A 132 14.99 15.84 4.40
N THR A 133 15.53 15.52 3.23
CA THR A 133 15.30 16.32 2.02
C THR A 133 13.85 16.25 1.56
N VAL A 134 13.20 15.09 1.69
CA VAL A 134 11.76 14.93 1.46
C VAL A 134 10.93 15.70 2.49
N GLY A 135 11.39 15.77 3.73
CA GLY A 135 10.64 16.27 4.89
C GLY A 135 9.73 15.20 5.50
N ALA A 136 10.03 13.93 5.23
CA ALA A 136 9.26 12.79 5.73
C ALA A 136 9.74 12.31 7.11
N GLN A 137 8.94 11.49 7.79
CA GLN A 137 9.30 10.79 9.00
C GLN A 137 9.94 9.43 8.65
N PRO A 138 11.10 9.08 9.24
CA PRO A 138 11.61 7.73 9.11
C PRO A 138 10.81 6.75 9.98
N ILE A 139 10.57 5.55 9.43
CA ILE A 139 10.11 4.37 10.15
C ILE A 139 11.22 3.32 10.05
N ILE A 140 11.75 2.88 11.18
CA ILE A 140 12.90 1.98 11.22
C ILE A 140 12.47 0.62 11.73
N THR A 141 12.77 -0.43 10.97
CA THR A 141 12.57 -1.81 11.41
C THR A 141 13.88 -2.31 12.04
N ALA A 142 13.86 -2.53 13.35
CA ALA A 142 14.99 -3.07 14.08
C ALA A 142 15.10 -4.58 13.87
N ASN A 143 16.32 -5.08 13.75
CA ASN A 143 16.60 -6.49 13.55
C ASN A 143 16.15 -7.33 14.76
N TYR A 144 15.09 -8.11 14.56
CA TYR A 144 14.63 -9.07 15.54
C TYR A 144 15.29 -10.46 15.33
N GLY A 145 15.46 -10.87 14.08
CA GLY A 145 15.79 -12.24 13.72
C GLY A 145 17.19 -12.68 14.17
N SER A 146 18.19 -11.82 13.98
CA SER A 146 19.58 -12.07 14.36
C SER A 146 20.19 -10.99 15.27
N GLY A 147 19.46 -9.88 15.49
CA GLY A 147 19.88 -8.78 16.33
C GLY A 147 19.57 -8.96 17.83
N THR A 148 19.84 -7.91 18.59
CA THR A 148 19.60 -7.90 20.04
C THR A 148 18.93 -6.60 20.49
N PRO A 149 18.29 -6.59 21.69
CA PRO A 149 17.78 -5.35 22.28
C PRO A 149 18.86 -4.26 22.44
N GLU A 150 20.11 -4.66 22.74
CA GLU A 150 21.25 -3.75 22.90
C GLU A 150 21.66 -3.11 21.56
N GLU A 151 21.66 -3.89 20.48
CA GLU A 151 21.91 -3.37 19.12
C GLU A 151 20.84 -2.36 18.72
N ALA A 152 19.58 -2.67 18.92
CA ALA A 152 18.46 -1.77 18.65
C ALA A 152 18.54 -0.48 19.49
N ALA A 153 18.84 -0.59 20.79
CA ALA A 153 19.07 0.55 21.67
C ALA A 153 20.29 1.39 21.24
N GLY A 154 21.35 0.71 20.73
CA GLY A 154 22.51 1.37 20.13
C GLY A 154 22.12 2.21 18.90
N TRP A 155 21.22 1.69 18.06
CA TRP A 155 20.71 2.41 16.90
C TRP A 155 19.88 3.65 17.29
N VAL A 156 18.99 3.51 18.27
CA VAL A 156 18.26 4.66 18.84
C VAL A 156 19.23 5.72 19.37
N ARG A 157 20.27 5.31 20.12
CA ARG A 157 21.28 6.23 20.64
C ARG A 157 22.03 6.95 19.53
N TYR A 158 22.45 6.22 18.50
CA TYR A 158 23.11 6.80 17.34
C TYR A 158 22.19 7.80 16.63
N ALA A 159 20.97 7.38 16.30
CA ALA A 159 20.02 8.20 15.57
C ALA A 159 19.60 9.47 16.32
N ASN A 160 19.17 9.33 17.58
CA ASN A 160 18.49 10.41 18.30
C ASN A 160 19.42 11.21 19.22
N VAL A 161 20.40 10.54 19.86
CA VAL A 161 21.32 11.23 20.78
C VAL A 161 22.57 11.71 20.07
N THR A 162 23.21 10.86 19.25
CA THR A 162 24.47 11.23 18.58
C THR A 162 24.24 12.12 17.37
N LYS A 163 23.29 11.78 16.51
CA LYS A 163 23.00 12.50 15.26
C LYS A 163 21.87 13.52 15.37
N GLY A 164 21.02 13.41 16.40
CA GLY A 164 19.86 14.30 16.57
C GLY A 164 18.83 14.18 15.45
N TYR A 165 18.68 13.00 14.84
CA TYR A 165 17.74 12.78 13.73
C TYR A 165 16.29 12.79 14.17
N GLY A 166 15.98 12.48 15.44
CA GLY A 166 14.63 12.48 15.98
C GLY A 166 13.74 11.39 15.39
N VAL A 167 14.31 10.22 15.13
CA VAL A 167 13.58 9.05 14.64
C VAL A 167 12.57 8.61 15.68
N LYS A 168 11.29 8.69 15.33
CA LYS A 168 10.21 8.47 16.27
C LYS A 168 9.65 7.04 16.21
N TYR A 169 9.54 6.44 15.03
CA TYR A 169 8.85 5.17 14.83
C TYR A 169 9.84 4.03 14.61
N TRP A 170 9.71 2.98 15.44
CA TRP A 170 10.58 1.80 15.42
C TRP A 170 9.72 0.54 15.47
N GLU A 171 9.82 -0.29 14.45
CA GLU A 171 9.21 -1.62 14.41
C GLU A 171 10.21 -2.65 14.93
N ILE A 172 9.73 -3.69 15.59
CA ILE A 172 10.58 -4.77 16.06
C ILE A 172 10.35 -6.01 15.21
N GLY A 173 11.24 -6.23 14.25
CA GLY A 173 11.15 -7.29 13.24
C GLY A 173 10.22 -6.98 12.08
N ASN A 174 10.30 -7.80 11.05
CA ASN A 174 9.44 -7.79 9.86
C ASN A 174 8.75 -9.15 9.75
N GLU A 175 7.44 -9.20 9.56
CA GLU A 175 6.67 -10.46 9.31
C GLU A 175 7.17 -11.68 10.10
N VAL A 176 7.56 -11.48 11.36
CA VAL A 176 8.23 -12.50 12.20
C VAL A 176 7.50 -13.84 12.24
N TYR A 177 6.20 -13.84 11.97
CA TYR A 177 5.41 -15.06 11.78
C TYR A 177 5.88 -15.89 10.55
N GLY A 178 6.67 -15.33 9.64
CA GLY A 178 7.30 -16.01 8.50
C GLY A 178 8.52 -16.86 8.88
N ASN A 179 8.72 -17.19 10.15
CA ASN A 179 9.90 -17.87 10.71
C ASN A 179 9.88 -19.42 10.63
N GLY A 180 8.92 -20.01 9.95
CA GLY A 180 8.76 -21.44 9.75
C GLY A 180 7.76 -22.14 10.68
N LEU A 181 7.39 -21.53 11.81
CA LEU A 181 6.46 -22.17 12.75
C LEU A 181 5.00 -22.05 12.30
N TYR A 182 4.66 -21.03 11.51
CA TYR A 182 3.30 -20.73 11.04
C TYR A 182 3.11 -21.08 9.55
N GLY A 183 3.96 -21.98 9.01
CA GLY A 183 3.80 -22.55 7.66
C GLY A 183 4.55 -21.83 6.55
N ALA A 184 5.37 -20.83 6.87
CA ALA A 184 6.25 -20.14 5.93
C ALA A 184 7.64 -19.88 6.53
N THR A 185 8.65 -19.78 5.65
CA THR A 185 10.08 -19.74 6.03
C THR A 185 10.82 -18.69 5.22
N TRP A 186 10.33 -17.46 5.22
CA TRP A 186 11.02 -16.36 4.50
C TRP A 186 11.75 -15.38 5.43
N GLU A 187 11.49 -15.44 6.76
CA GLU A 187 12.16 -14.56 7.71
C GLU A 187 13.36 -15.22 8.38
N THR A 188 14.44 -14.47 8.53
CA THR A 188 15.57 -14.84 9.38
C THR A 188 15.12 -14.81 10.84
N ASP A 189 15.30 -15.93 11.55
CA ASP A 189 15.00 -16.00 12.99
C ASP A 189 15.92 -17.04 13.64
N HIS A 190 16.88 -16.59 14.47
CA HIS A 190 17.85 -17.42 15.18
C HIS A 190 17.40 -17.80 16.60
N HIS A 191 16.21 -17.39 17.02
CA HIS A 191 15.71 -17.77 18.33
C HIS A 191 15.47 -19.27 18.42
N ALA A 192 15.86 -19.88 19.55
CA ALA A 192 15.64 -21.30 19.80
C ALA A 192 14.16 -21.68 19.83
N SER A 193 13.31 -20.76 20.29
CA SER A 193 11.85 -20.86 20.21
C SER A 193 11.33 -19.73 19.31
N LYS A 194 10.51 -20.09 18.32
CA LYS A 194 9.99 -19.19 17.30
C LYS A 194 8.49 -18.88 17.49
N THR A 195 7.99 -19.06 18.71
CA THR A 195 6.59 -18.86 19.06
C THR A 195 6.23 -17.39 19.18
N ALA A 196 4.95 -17.04 19.02
CA ALA A 196 4.40 -15.72 19.27
C ALA A 196 4.69 -15.27 20.72
N THR A 197 4.68 -16.21 21.69
CA THR A 197 5.06 -15.96 23.08
C THR A 197 6.52 -15.50 23.21
N THR A 198 7.43 -16.14 22.48
CA THR A 198 8.85 -15.76 22.46
C THR A 198 9.04 -14.39 21.82
N TYR A 199 8.41 -14.16 20.67
CA TYR A 199 8.42 -12.86 20.01
C TYR A 199 7.93 -11.75 20.94
N ALA A 200 6.76 -11.90 21.53
CA ALA A 200 6.16 -10.88 22.39
C ALA A 200 6.99 -10.59 23.66
N THR A 201 7.57 -11.63 24.24
CA THR A 201 8.46 -11.49 25.41
C THR A 201 9.74 -10.72 25.04
N ASN A 202 10.34 -11.00 23.90
CA ASN A 202 11.52 -10.28 23.41
C ASN A 202 11.15 -8.86 22.98
N LEU A 203 10.02 -8.65 22.30
CA LEU A 203 9.51 -7.32 21.95
C LEU A 203 9.47 -6.40 23.18
N VAL A 204 8.97 -6.88 24.32
CA VAL A 204 8.95 -6.11 25.58
C VAL A 204 10.37 -5.74 26.03
N ARG A 205 11.36 -6.63 25.85
CA ARG A 205 12.78 -6.35 26.16
C ARG A 205 13.37 -5.31 25.20
N TYR A 206 13.11 -5.42 23.90
CA TYR A 206 13.49 -4.39 22.91
C TYR A 206 12.90 -3.03 23.28
N ALA A 207 11.59 -2.98 23.52
CA ALA A 207 10.90 -1.74 23.89
C ALA A 207 11.52 -1.10 25.15
N ALA A 208 11.82 -1.90 26.17
CA ALA A 208 12.44 -1.41 27.41
C ALA A 208 13.86 -0.88 27.17
N ALA A 209 14.71 -1.59 26.43
CA ALA A 209 16.08 -1.19 26.12
C ALA A 209 16.14 0.08 25.27
N MET A 210 15.31 0.16 24.23
CA MET A 210 15.26 1.30 23.32
C MET A 210 14.68 2.56 23.99
N LYS A 211 13.57 2.42 24.75
CA LYS A 211 12.96 3.55 25.50
C LYS A 211 13.79 4.01 26.69
N ALA A 212 14.70 3.18 27.21
CA ALA A 212 15.69 3.63 28.19
C ALA A 212 16.69 4.62 27.60
N VAL A 213 16.92 4.58 26.29
CA VAL A 213 17.77 5.55 25.56
C VAL A 213 17.00 6.84 25.22
N ASP A 214 15.80 6.67 24.65
CA ASP A 214 14.92 7.76 24.27
C ASP A 214 13.45 7.38 24.56
N PRO A 215 12.85 7.88 25.64
CA PRO A 215 11.49 7.55 26.01
C PRO A 215 10.42 8.13 25.07
N SER A 216 10.79 9.03 24.17
CA SER A 216 9.88 9.66 23.21
C SER A 216 9.58 8.82 21.98
N ILE A 217 10.37 7.76 21.72
CA ILE A 217 10.18 6.87 20.58
C ILE A 217 8.89 6.04 20.73
N ARG A 218 8.37 5.62 19.60
CA ARG A 218 7.22 4.74 19.52
C ARG A 218 7.64 3.38 18.99
N ILE A 219 7.17 2.33 19.64
CA ILE A 219 7.52 0.93 19.36
C ILE A 219 6.33 0.23 18.73
N GLY A 220 6.56 -0.41 17.58
CA GLY A 220 5.60 -1.19 16.81
C GLY A 220 5.77 -2.70 17.01
N ALA A 221 4.64 -3.39 17.12
CA ALA A 221 4.56 -4.85 17.19
C ALA A 221 4.06 -5.43 15.88
N VAL A 222 4.75 -6.43 15.33
CA VAL A 222 4.31 -7.18 14.15
C VAL A 222 3.09 -8.02 14.50
N LEU A 223 1.99 -7.83 13.76
CA LEU A 223 0.78 -8.64 13.79
C LEU A 223 0.51 -9.25 12.42
N THR A 224 -0.27 -10.35 12.40
CA THR A 224 -0.86 -10.86 11.15
C THR A 224 -2.01 -9.96 10.74
N THR A 225 -2.23 -9.81 9.44
CA THR A 225 -3.35 -9.04 8.91
C THR A 225 -4.66 -9.84 9.06
N PRO A 226 -5.66 -9.32 9.78
CA PRO A 226 -6.90 -10.05 10.02
C PRO A 226 -7.55 -10.56 8.73
N GLY A 227 -7.88 -11.85 8.70
CA GLY A 227 -8.49 -12.51 7.54
C GLY A 227 -7.53 -12.87 6.40
N ALA A 228 -6.26 -12.46 6.45
CA ALA A 228 -5.22 -12.88 5.52
C ALA A 228 -4.31 -13.92 6.18
N TRP A 229 -3.80 -14.88 5.36
CA TRP A 229 -2.84 -15.85 5.89
C TRP A 229 -1.60 -15.13 6.46
N PRO A 230 -1.03 -15.52 7.62
CA PRO A 230 -1.37 -16.67 8.48
C PRO A 230 -2.28 -16.33 9.67
N ASP A 231 -3.20 -15.37 9.54
CA ASP A 231 -4.11 -14.99 10.61
C ASP A 231 -4.90 -16.21 11.17
N GLY A 232 -5.13 -16.23 12.48
CA GLY A 232 -5.82 -17.32 13.17
C GLY A 232 -5.00 -18.62 13.33
N ILE A 233 -3.76 -18.69 12.81
CA ILE A 233 -2.91 -19.87 13.02
C ILE A 233 -2.26 -19.80 14.40
N THR A 234 -2.44 -20.88 15.16
CA THR A 234 -1.78 -21.07 16.46
C THR A 234 -0.52 -21.94 16.25
N GLY A 235 0.64 -21.39 16.56
CA GLY A 235 1.90 -22.14 16.54
C GLY A 235 1.99 -23.14 17.69
N THR A 236 2.72 -24.24 17.46
CA THR A 236 2.95 -25.22 18.53
C THR A 236 3.66 -24.58 19.71
N GLY A 237 3.02 -24.61 20.87
CA GLY A 237 3.53 -24.02 22.12
C GLY A 237 2.97 -22.63 22.44
N ASP A 238 2.17 -22.06 21.55
CA ASP A 238 1.44 -20.82 21.83
C ASP A 238 0.08 -21.08 22.50
N PRO A 239 -0.39 -20.16 23.37
CA PRO A 239 -1.69 -20.29 24.04
C PRO A 239 -2.89 -19.91 23.12
N ALA A 240 -2.64 -19.16 22.04
CA ALA A 240 -3.62 -18.71 21.05
C ALA A 240 -2.91 -18.43 19.72
N ASP A 241 -3.65 -17.91 18.72
CA ASP A 241 -3.03 -17.42 17.49
C ASP A 241 -2.05 -16.25 17.75
N TRP A 242 -1.33 -15.87 16.68
CA TRP A 242 -0.28 -14.86 16.74
C TRP A 242 -0.77 -13.55 17.38
N ASN A 243 -1.85 -12.96 16.87
CA ASN A 243 -2.31 -11.64 17.31
C ASN A 243 -2.77 -11.63 18.76
N HIS A 244 -3.55 -12.63 19.17
CA HIS A 244 -4.01 -12.76 20.56
C HIS A 244 -2.85 -12.99 21.52
N THR A 245 -1.89 -13.83 21.14
CA THR A 245 -0.71 -14.12 21.98
C THR A 245 0.18 -12.88 22.13
N VAL A 246 0.54 -12.23 21.00
CA VAL A 246 1.42 -11.04 21.01
C VAL A 246 0.79 -9.92 21.84
N LEU A 247 -0.47 -9.58 21.59
CA LEU A 247 -1.11 -8.48 22.28
C LEU A 247 -1.40 -8.77 23.74
N SER A 248 -1.67 -10.02 24.13
CA SER A 248 -1.87 -10.37 25.55
C SER A 248 -0.61 -10.13 26.39
N ILE A 249 0.57 -10.24 25.82
CA ILE A 249 1.87 -10.07 26.50
C ILE A 249 2.39 -8.63 26.33
N ALA A 250 2.36 -8.09 25.12
CA ALA A 250 3.03 -6.85 24.80
C ALA A 250 2.09 -5.64 24.61
N GLY A 251 0.76 -5.83 24.50
CA GLY A 251 -0.19 -4.77 24.13
C GLY A 251 -0.13 -3.52 24.99
N ALA A 252 0.10 -3.64 26.30
CA ALA A 252 0.25 -2.48 27.20
C ALA A 252 1.63 -1.79 27.11
N LYS A 253 2.58 -2.30 26.33
CA LYS A 253 3.98 -1.86 26.25
C LYS A 253 4.37 -1.31 24.87
N ILE A 254 3.48 -1.42 23.89
CA ILE A 254 3.69 -0.96 22.51
C ILE A 254 2.93 0.35 22.26
N ASP A 255 3.32 1.05 21.20
CA ASP A 255 2.70 2.31 20.81
C ASP A 255 1.91 2.18 19.50
N PHE A 256 2.16 1.14 18.70
CA PHE A 256 1.39 0.82 17.51
C PHE A 256 1.51 -0.66 17.13
N VAL A 257 0.57 -1.12 16.33
CA VAL A 257 0.61 -2.43 15.69
C VAL A 257 0.97 -2.27 14.21
N VAL A 258 1.64 -3.28 13.67
CA VAL A 258 2.14 -3.31 12.29
C VAL A 258 1.46 -4.47 11.56
N VAL A 259 0.84 -4.18 10.41
CA VAL A 259 0.28 -5.18 9.50
C VAL A 259 0.66 -4.86 8.06
N HIS A 260 0.60 -5.86 7.19
CA HIS A 260 0.86 -5.74 5.75
C HIS A 260 -0.37 -6.16 4.95
N HIS A 261 -0.68 -5.45 3.85
CA HIS A 261 -1.85 -5.77 3.04
C HIS A 261 -1.48 -5.96 1.57
N TYR A 262 -1.53 -7.21 1.13
CA TYR A 262 -1.27 -7.64 -0.25
C TYR A 262 -2.48 -8.42 -0.79
N PRO A 263 -3.57 -7.77 -1.16
CA PRO A 263 -4.76 -8.46 -1.61
C PRO A 263 -4.51 -9.21 -2.93
N ILE A 264 -5.05 -10.42 -3.01
CA ILE A 264 -5.03 -11.25 -4.21
C ILE A 264 -6.36 -11.07 -4.94
N GLY A 265 -6.31 -10.55 -6.17
CA GLY A 265 -7.48 -10.43 -7.04
C GLY A 265 -7.51 -11.53 -8.11
N ASN A 266 -8.68 -12.19 -8.29
CA ASN A 266 -8.88 -13.14 -9.36
C ASN A 266 -9.13 -12.48 -10.72
N SER A 267 -9.37 -11.17 -10.72
CA SER A 267 -9.54 -10.30 -11.88
C SER A 267 -9.20 -8.86 -11.50
N GLN A 268 -9.08 -7.96 -12.49
CA GLN A 268 -8.90 -6.53 -12.23
C GLN A 268 -10.04 -5.95 -11.38
N ALA A 269 -11.29 -6.29 -11.69
CA ALA A 269 -12.46 -5.83 -10.95
C ALA A 269 -12.47 -6.33 -9.49
N ASP A 270 -12.09 -7.60 -9.27
CA ASP A 270 -11.96 -8.17 -7.93
C ASP A 270 -10.87 -7.46 -7.14
N LEU A 271 -9.66 -7.30 -7.70
CA LEU A 271 -8.57 -6.56 -7.06
C LEU A 271 -9.00 -5.13 -6.67
N LEU A 272 -9.61 -4.40 -7.60
CA LEU A 272 -10.05 -3.03 -7.37
C LEU A 272 -11.20 -2.91 -6.35
N GLY A 273 -11.91 -4.01 -6.08
CA GLY A 273 -12.93 -4.09 -5.03
C GLY A 273 -12.36 -4.29 -3.62
N LYS A 274 -11.15 -4.85 -3.50
CA LYS A 274 -10.56 -5.29 -2.23
C LYS A 274 -10.45 -4.20 -1.17
N PRO A 275 -9.91 -3.00 -1.46
CA PRO A 275 -9.75 -1.97 -0.42
C PRO A 275 -11.06 -1.69 0.32
N GLN A 276 -12.15 -1.43 -0.41
CA GLN A 276 -13.44 -1.10 0.18
C GLN A 276 -14.12 -2.30 0.87
N ALA A 277 -13.85 -3.52 0.39
CA ALA A 277 -14.48 -4.74 0.90
C ALA A 277 -13.79 -5.29 2.16
N GLU A 278 -12.46 -5.23 2.24
CA GLU A 278 -11.66 -5.93 3.25
C GLU A 278 -11.19 -5.02 4.38
N ILE A 279 -10.66 -3.83 4.06
CA ILE A 279 -9.99 -2.96 5.02
C ILE A 279 -10.87 -2.55 6.22
N PRO A 280 -12.15 -2.16 6.06
CA PRO A 280 -12.96 -1.78 7.22
C PRO A 280 -13.09 -2.90 8.27
N GLY A 281 -13.24 -4.14 7.82
CA GLY A 281 -13.28 -5.32 8.69
C GLY A 281 -11.95 -5.59 9.38
N MET A 282 -10.84 -5.50 8.64
CA MET A 282 -9.48 -5.67 9.16
C MET A 282 -9.16 -4.65 10.25
N ALA A 283 -9.40 -3.37 9.97
CA ALA A 283 -9.15 -2.28 10.91
C ALA A 283 -10.02 -2.38 12.17
N ALA A 284 -11.29 -2.74 12.02
CA ALA A 284 -12.19 -2.96 13.16
C ALA A 284 -11.72 -4.12 14.05
N THR A 285 -11.23 -5.21 13.44
CA THR A 285 -10.67 -6.35 14.17
C THR A 285 -9.41 -5.95 14.94
N LEU A 286 -8.47 -5.23 14.29
CA LEU A 286 -7.26 -4.73 14.95
C LEU A 286 -7.61 -3.81 16.13
N ARG A 287 -8.54 -2.87 15.94
CA ARG A 287 -8.98 -1.98 17.00
C ARG A 287 -9.57 -2.75 18.18
N SER A 288 -10.42 -3.74 17.91
CA SER A 288 -11.02 -4.59 18.95
C SER A 288 -9.97 -5.38 19.74
N LEU A 289 -8.93 -5.90 19.07
CA LEU A 289 -7.82 -6.59 19.73
C LEU A 289 -6.99 -5.62 20.60
N ILE A 290 -6.69 -4.43 20.08
CA ILE A 290 -5.98 -3.40 20.83
C ILE A 290 -6.79 -3.01 22.08
N ASP A 291 -8.07 -2.74 21.93
CA ASP A 291 -8.96 -2.35 23.04
C ASP A 291 -9.03 -3.44 24.12
N ARG A 292 -9.01 -4.70 23.70
CA ARG A 292 -9.03 -5.86 24.59
C ARG A 292 -7.75 -6.03 25.41
N TYR A 293 -6.58 -5.79 24.81
CA TYR A 293 -5.29 -6.21 25.38
C TYR A 293 -4.37 -5.07 25.82
N ALA A 294 -4.52 -3.87 25.29
CA ALA A 294 -3.62 -2.76 25.62
C ALA A 294 -4.02 -2.02 26.92
N GLY A 295 -5.14 -2.40 27.55
CA GLY A 295 -5.61 -1.81 28.79
C GLY A 295 -5.80 -0.29 28.69
N GLY A 296 -5.35 0.47 29.68
CA GLY A 296 -5.43 1.94 29.67
C GLY A 296 -4.63 2.62 28.56
N ASN A 297 -3.73 1.88 27.88
CA ASN A 297 -2.96 2.39 26.74
C ASN A 297 -3.70 2.28 25.41
N ALA A 298 -4.79 1.54 25.32
CA ALA A 298 -5.50 1.25 24.06
C ALA A 298 -5.79 2.50 23.19
N PRO A 299 -6.24 3.65 23.73
CA PRO A 299 -6.48 4.85 22.93
C PRO A 299 -5.23 5.43 22.26
N ASN A 300 -4.03 5.11 22.76
CA ASN A 300 -2.74 5.61 22.28
C ASN A 300 -2.06 4.66 21.28
N VAL A 301 -2.54 3.41 21.17
CA VAL A 301 -1.97 2.42 20.26
C VAL A 301 -2.52 2.65 18.85
N GLY A 302 -1.62 3.04 17.92
CA GLY A 302 -1.94 3.30 16.53
C GLY A 302 -1.96 2.01 15.69
N ILE A 303 -2.48 2.13 14.45
CA ILE A 303 -2.40 1.10 13.41
C ILE A 303 -1.47 1.63 12.32
N ALA A 304 -0.42 0.88 12.00
CA ALA A 304 0.50 1.12 10.90
C ALA A 304 0.36 -0.01 9.87
N VAL A 305 0.18 0.35 8.61
CA VAL A 305 0.16 -0.60 7.49
C VAL A 305 1.44 -0.38 6.72
N THR A 306 2.51 -1.04 7.12
CA THR A 306 3.86 -0.69 6.68
C THR A 306 4.31 -1.39 5.42
N GLU A 307 3.45 -2.22 4.84
CA GLU A 307 3.58 -2.70 3.46
C GLU A 307 2.21 -2.86 2.80
N VAL A 308 2.07 -2.26 1.63
CA VAL A 308 0.92 -2.48 0.75
C VAL A 308 1.37 -2.54 -0.71
N ASN A 309 0.79 -3.45 -1.49
CA ASN A 309 0.84 -3.43 -2.95
C ASN A 309 -0.20 -4.42 -3.51
N ALA A 310 -0.53 -4.27 -4.78
CA ALA A 310 -1.26 -5.30 -5.51
C ALA A 310 -0.34 -6.47 -5.89
N ASN A 311 -0.84 -7.70 -5.78
CA ASN A 311 -0.10 -8.89 -6.20
C ASN A 311 -0.11 -9.14 -7.73
N ALA A 312 -0.86 -8.33 -8.48
CA ALA A 312 -0.98 -8.42 -9.94
C ALA A 312 -1.16 -7.02 -10.55
N TYR A 313 -0.95 -6.90 -11.85
CA TYR A 313 -1.14 -5.66 -12.61
C TYR A 313 -0.24 -4.50 -12.14
N LYS A 314 0.92 -4.82 -11.59
CA LYS A 314 1.76 -3.96 -10.74
C LYS A 314 2.12 -2.62 -11.38
N ASN A 315 2.47 -2.63 -12.68
CA ASN A 315 2.95 -1.43 -13.38
C ASN A 315 1.91 -0.84 -14.34
N THR A 316 0.63 -1.12 -14.12
CA THR A 316 -0.45 -0.76 -15.06
C THR A 316 -1.58 0.02 -14.41
N SER A 317 -2.53 0.50 -15.22
CA SER A 317 -3.64 1.35 -14.76
C SER A 317 -4.45 0.77 -13.59
N PRO A 318 -4.77 -0.54 -13.52
CA PRO A 318 -5.45 -1.10 -12.34
C PRO A 318 -4.72 -0.76 -11.04
N ASN A 319 -3.39 -0.95 -10.97
CA ASN A 319 -2.64 -0.61 -9.76
C ASN A 319 -2.56 0.91 -9.51
N GLY A 320 -2.63 1.72 -10.58
CA GLY A 320 -2.77 3.18 -10.46
C GLY A 320 -4.10 3.64 -9.85
N LEU A 321 -5.17 2.84 -9.98
CA LEU A 321 -6.46 3.06 -9.33
C LEU A 321 -6.51 2.46 -7.93
N PHE A 322 -5.90 1.29 -7.74
CA PHE A 322 -5.80 0.60 -6.47
C PHE A 322 -5.06 1.44 -5.42
N ALA A 323 -3.93 2.05 -5.78
CA ALA A 323 -3.09 2.77 -4.84
C ALA A 323 -3.83 3.86 -4.02
N PRO A 324 -4.52 4.86 -4.61
CA PRO A 324 -5.20 5.87 -3.83
C PRO A 324 -6.39 5.31 -3.03
N ASP A 325 -7.09 4.30 -3.53
CA ASP A 325 -8.21 3.65 -2.85
C ASP A 325 -7.72 2.89 -1.60
N GLU A 326 -6.57 2.21 -1.71
CA GLU A 326 -5.90 1.51 -0.62
C GLU A 326 -5.44 2.47 0.49
N TYR A 327 -4.66 3.49 0.15
CA TYR A 327 -4.18 4.49 1.11
C TYR A 327 -5.31 5.16 1.87
N LEU A 328 -6.31 5.66 1.12
CA LEU A 328 -7.40 6.44 1.71
C LEU A 328 -8.32 5.57 2.56
N THR A 329 -8.63 4.34 2.12
CA THR A 329 -9.49 3.45 2.91
C THR A 329 -8.84 3.09 4.24
N TRP A 330 -7.53 2.80 4.28
CA TRP A 330 -6.82 2.57 5.54
C TRP A 330 -6.82 3.81 6.44
N MET A 331 -6.52 5.00 5.89
CA MET A 331 -6.55 6.25 6.68
C MET A 331 -7.95 6.57 7.22
N GLU A 332 -9.02 6.36 6.43
CA GLU A 332 -10.41 6.52 6.85
C GLU A 332 -10.79 5.58 8.00
N ASN A 333 -10.10 4.44 8.13
CA ASN A 333 -10.29 3.45 9.18
C ASN A 333 -9.21 3.52 10.29
N GLY A 334 -8.47 4.64 10.38
CA GLY A 334 -7.64 4.98 11.53
C GLY A 334 -6.18 4.56 11.45
N ALA A 335 -5.68 4.10 10.30
CA ALA A 335 -4.25 3.91 10.09
C ALA A 335 -3.54 5.27 10.06
N PHE A 336 -2.42 5.42 10.78
CA PHE A 336 -1.65 6.66 10.79
C PHE A 336 -0.55 6.71 9.74
N THR A 337 -0.17 5.56 9.16
CA THR A 337 0.71 5.42 7.99
C THR A 337 0.26 4.22 7.16
N VAL A 338 0.45 4.34 5.85
CA VAL A 338 0.27 3.27 4.86
C VAL A 338 1.46 3.35 3.93
N ASP A 339 2.31 2.33 3.89
CA ASP A 339 3.61 2.42 3.24
C ASP A 339 3.66 1.48 2.03
N TRP A 340 3.82 2.04 0.84
CA TRP A 340 3.89 1.27 -0.42
C TRP A 340 5.16 0.42 -0.47
N TRP A 341 5.03 -0.83 -0.82
CA TRP A 341 6.14 -1.73 -1.13
C TRP A 341 6.35 -1.80 -2.64
N ASN A 342 7.42 -1.19 -3.18
CA ASN A 342 8.37 -0.29 -2.56
C ASN A 342 8.80 0.80 -3.56
N LEU A 343 9.91 1.50 -3.32
CA LEU A 343 10.41 2.54 -4.23
C LEU A 343 10.87 1.94 -5.56
N HIS A 344 11.83 0.97 -5.51
CA HIS A 344 12.32 0.17 -6.61
C HIS A 344 12.41 -1.28 -6.15
N ASN A 345 11.70 -2.18 -6.82
CA ASN A 345 11.76 -3.61 -6.49
C ASN A 345 12.61 -4.40 -7.50
N GLY A 346 12.59 -3.96 -8.75
CA GLY A 346 13.29 -4.61 -9.85
C GLY A 346 12.54 -5.81 -10.43
N THR A 347 12.94 -6.18 -11.63
CA THR A 347 12.40 -7.31 -12.37
C THR A 347 13.53 -8.06 -13.09
N ASP A 348 13.34 -9.37 -13.31
CA ASP A 348 14.23 -10.18 -14.16
C ASP A 348 13.81 -10.15 -15.65
N CYS A 349 12.77 -9.39 -15.98
CA CYS A 349 12.19 -9.25 -17.31
C CYS A 349 11.61 -10.55 -17.93
N THR A 350 11.38 -11.59 -17.14
CA THR A 350 10.87 -12.87 -17.64
C THR A 350 9.36 -12.95 -17.68
N HIS A 351 8.65 -12.08 -16.92
CA HIS A 351 7.19 -12.11 -16.78
C HIS A 351 6.51 -10.84 -17.31
N VAL A 352 7.10 -10.20 -18.32
CA VAL A 352 6.51 -9.00 -18.93
C VAL A 352 5.22 -9.35 -19.66
N THR A 353 4.11 -8.71 -19.28
CA THR A 353 2.80 -8.89 -19.92
C THR A 353 2.26 -7.57 -20.46
N THR A 354 1.05 -7.59 -21.00
CA THR A 354 0.35 -6.37 -21.44
C THR A 354 -1.03 -6.35 -20.81
N VAL A 355 -1.34 -5.29 -20.07
CA VAL A 355 -2.61 -5.09 -19.38
C VAL A 355 -3.17 -3.73 -19.80
N GLU A 356 -4.39 -3.71 -20.31
CA GLU A 356 -5.08 -2.48 -20.72
C GLU A 356 -4.25 -1.58 -21.66
N GLY A 357 -3.42 -2.22 -22.51
CA GLY A 357 -2.58 -1.52 -23.50
C GLY A 357 -1.24 -1.01 -22.94
N ALA A 358 -0.93 -1.21 -21.67
CA ALA A 358 0.34 -0.86 -21.06
C ALA A 358 1.15 -2.11 -20.69
N LYS A 359 2.47 -1.98 -20.58
CA LYS A 359 3.36 -3.06 -20.14
C LYS A 359 3.28 -3.20 -18.62
N ASP A 360 3.12 -4.43 -18.18
CA ASP A 360 3.34 -4.87 -16.80
C ASP A 360 4.65 -5.63 -16.75
N TYR A 361 5.60 -5.10 -16.00
CA TYR A 361 6.96 -5.65 -15.90
C TYR A 361 7.09 -6.65 -14.75
N ASP A 362 6.01 -6.87 -14.01
CA ASP A 362 5.98 -7.61 -12.74
C ASP A 362 6.92 -7.00 -11.68
N ASP A 363 7.23 -5.71 -11.81
CA ASP A 363 8.01 -4.95 -10.83
C ASP A 363 7.09 -4.41 -9.72
N GLY A 364 7.39 -4.72 -8.45
CA GLY A 364 6.66 -4.18 -7.29
C GLY A 364 6.99 -2.72 -6.98
N GLY A 365 7.99 -2.11 -7.65
CA GLY A 365 8.36 -0.72 -7.44
C GLY A 365 7.30 0.27 -7.89
N ILE A 366 7.26 1.44 -7.25
CA ILE A 366 6.43 2.57 -7.70
C ILE A 366 7.14 3.38 -8.80
N LEU A 367 8.47 3.26 -8.84
CA LEU A 367 9.36 3.80 -9.86
C LEU A 367 10.11 2.68 -10.56
N SER A 368 10.40 2.85 -11.85
CA SER A 368 11.25 1.93 -12.61
C SER A 368 12.63 1.78 -11.98
N SER A 369 13.09 0.55 -11.84
CA SER A 369 14.44 0.19 -11.43
C SER A 369 15.48 0.39 -12.53
N GLY A 370 15.04 0.68 -13.77
CA GLY A 370 15.89 0.77 -14.95
C GLY A 370 16.35 -0.58 -15.49
N ALA A 371 15.63 -1.67 -15.18
CA ALA A 371 15.88 -2.98 -15.76
C ALA A 371 15.72 -2.94 -17.29
N SER A 372 16.36 -3.87 -18.02
CA SER A 372 16.47 -3.81 -19.48
C SER A 372 15.15 -3.78 -20.25
N CYS A 373 14.07 -4.30 -19.66
CA CYS A 373 12.72 -4.29 -20.25
C CYS A 373 11.90 -3.07 -19.81
N GLU A 374 12.33 -2.34 -18.80
CA GLU A 374 11.64 -1.22 -18.21
C GLU A 374 11.96 0.12 -18.88
N PRO A 375 11.19 1.17 -18.61
CA PRO A 375 11.58 2.55 -18.90
C PRO A 375 12.88 2.93 -18.16
N ALA A 376 13.39 4.11 -18.46
CA ALA A 376 14.56 4.65 -17.76
C ALA A 376 14.35 4.67 -16.23
N LEU A 377 15.45 4.50 -15.48
CA LEU A 377 15.47 4.57 -14.02
C LEU A 377 14.67 5.77 -13.49
N ASN A 378 13.93 5.55 -12.41
CA ASN A 378 13.07 6.57 -11.77
C ASN A 378 11.89 7.06 -12.64
N THR A 379 11.56 6.39 -13.75
CA THR A 379 10.30 6.68 -14.46
C THR A 379 9.11 6.23 -13.58
N PRO A 380 8.16 7.12 -13.26
CA PRO A 380 7.00 6.77 -12.46
C PRO A 380 6.09 5.77 -13.15
N PHE A 381 5.71 4.71 -12.44
CA PHE A 381 4.66 3.78 -12.85
C PHE A 381 3.26 4.30 -12.47
N PRO A 382 2.18 3.72 -13.00
CA PRO A 382 0.81 4.11 -12.70
C PRO A 382 0.47 4.29 -11.21
N PRO A 383 0.89 3.42 -10.26
CA PRO A 383 0.62 3.63 -8.83
C PRO A 383 1.20 4.93 -8.27
N TYR A 384 2.32 5.43 -8.81
CA TYR A 384 2.85 6.74 -8.44
C TYR A 384 1.84 7.87 -8.72
N TRP A 385 1.24 7.84 -9.91
CA TRP A 385 0.28 8.88 -10.32
C TRP A 385 -1.01 8.81 -9.53
N GLY A 386 -1.48 7.57 -9.24
CA GLY A 386 -2.62 7.35 -8.35
C GLY A 386 -2.37 7.89 -6.94
N THR A 387 -1.23 7.57 -6.34
CA THR A 387 -0.81 8.09 -5.03
C THR A 387 -0.72 9.62 -5.04
N ARG A 388 -0.13 10.21 -6.09
CA ARG A 388 -0.02 11.65 -6.24
C ARG A 388 -1.38 12.36 -6.32
N MET A 389 -2.46 11.68 -6.74
CA MET A 389 -3.82 12.25 -6.72
C MET A 389 -4.30 12.56 -5.30
N ILE A 390 -3.79 11.89 -4.27
CA ILE A 390 -4.11 12.16 -2.86
C ILE A 390 -3.73 13.60 -2.50
N THR A 391 -2.64 14.15 -3.06
CA THR A 391 -2.23 15.55 -2.83
C THR A 391 -3.22 16.58 -3.40
N LYS A 392 -4.09 16.16 -4.30
CA LYS A 392 -5.16 17.01 -4.84
C LYS A 392 -6.42 16.93 -3.99
N LEU A 393 -6.59 15.84 -3.23
CA LEU A 393 -7.72 15.64 -2.34
C LEU A 393 -7.54 16.43 -1.04
N GLY A 394 -6.42 16.27 -0.35
CA GLY A 394 -6.17 16.93 0.94
C GLY A 394 -4.69 17.01 1.28
N ALA A 395 -4.43 17.60 2.43
CA ALA A 395 -3.11 17.75 3.03
C ALA A 395 -3.14 17.24 4.49
N PRO A 396 -1.98 16.94 5.10
CA PRO A 396 -1.91 16.65 6.53
C PRO A 396 -2.65 17.69 7.38
N GLY A 397 -3.48 17.22 8.31
CA GLY A 397 -4.31 18.06 9.17
C GLY A 397 -5.72 18.33 8.64
N ASP A 398 -6.00 18.10 7.37
CA ASP A 398 -7.37 18.13 6.81
C ASP A 398 -8.19 16.94 7.35
N VAL A 399 -9.52 17.00 7.23
CA VAL A 399 -10.41 16.00 7.83
C VAL A 399 -11.01 15.10 6.74
N LEU A 400 -10.68 13.81 6.78
CA LEU A 400 -11.37 12.77 6.02
C LEU A 400 -12.83 12.69 6.50
N VAL A 401 -13.77 12.79 5.58
CA VAL A 401 -15.21 12.76 5.87
C VAL A 401 -15.88 11.64 5.09
N ARG A 402 -17.05 11.20 5.56
CA ARG A 402 -17.75 10.09 4.93
C ARG A 402 -18.16 10.39 3.50
N ALA A 403 -17.74 9.54 2.56
CA ALA A 403 -18.27 9.45 1.20
C ALA A 403 -18.76 8.03 0.94
N ALA A 404 -19.82 7.87 0.16
CA ALA A 404 -20.37 6.55 -0.18
C ALA A 404 -20.92 6.54 -1.62
N GLY A 405 -20.42 5.61 -2.42
CA GLY A 405 -20.90 5.34 -3.77
C GLY A 405 -22.08 4.35 -3.80
N SER A 406 -22.95 4.47 -4.80
CA SER A 406 -24.10 3.56 -5.01
C SER A 406 -23.76 2.27 -5.76
N THR A 407 -22.54 2.15 -6.26
CA THR A 407 -22.06 0.99 -7.04
C THR A 407 -20.60 0.71 -6.75
N PRO A 408 -20.17 -0.56 -6.72
CA PRO A 408 -18.75 -0.91 -6.54
C PRO A 408 -17.86 -0.47 -7.72
N ALA A 409 -18.44 -0.14 -8.88
CA ALA A 409 -17.69 0.36 -10.03
C ALA A 409 -17.11 1.77 -9.80
N VAL A 410 -17.62 2.51 -8.80
CA VAL A 410 -17.10 3.84 -8.45
C VAL A 410 -16.88 3.93 -6.95
N SER A 411 -15.61 3.99 -6.50
CA SER A 411 -15.31 4.38 -5.12
C SER A 411 -15.17 5.88 -4.97
N ALA A 412 -15.37 6.35 -3.74
CA ALA A 412 -15.33 7.77 -3.42
C ALA A 412 -14.70 8.03 -2.05
N HIS A 413 -13.86 9.05 -1.98
CA HIS A 413 -13.27 9.58 -0.76
C HIS A 413 -13.47 11.08 -0.70
N ALA A 414 -13.59 11.66 0.49
CA ALA A 414 -13.80 13.09 0.62
C ALA A 414 -12.98 13.67 1.78
N VAL A 415 -12.53 14.90 1.57
CA VAL A 415 -11.75 15.65 2.55
C VAL A 415 -12.34 17.05 2.70
N ARG A 416 -12.64 17.40 3.94
CA ARG A 416 -12.92 18.79 4.33
C ARG A 416 -11.59 19.46 4.67
N ARG A 417 -11.22 20.46 3.87
CA ARG A 417 -9.98 21.18 4.00
C ARG A 417 -10.04 22.23 5.10
N ALA A 418 -8.91 22.58 5.69
CA ALA A 418 -8.81 23.59 6.75
C ALA A 418 -9.41 24.95 6.36
N GLY A 419 -9.39 25.32 5.06
CA GLY A 419 -10.01 26.55 4.53
C GLY A 419 -11.54 26.50 4.36
N GLY A 420 -12.20 25.38 4.71
CA GLY A 420 -13.63 25.17 4.54
C GLY A 420 -14.05 24.62 3.16
N ASP A 421 -13.12 24.45 2.24
CA ASP A 421 -13.35 23.79 0.96
C ASP A 421 -13.60 22.30 1.16
N LEU A 422 -14.34 21.68 0.24
CA LEU A 422 -14.53 20.24 0.17
C LEU A 422 -13.87 19.68 -1.08
N ALA A 423 -13.09 18.65 -0.97
CA ALA A 423 -12.56 17.91 -2.10
C ALA A 423 -13.13 16.47 -2.11
N VAL A 424 -13.50 15.99 -3.29
CA VAL A 424 -14.05 14.64 -3.47
C VAL A 424 -13.24 13.91 -4.54
N MET A 425 -12.67 12.76 -4.19
CA MET A 425 -12.05 11.84 -5.13
C MET A 425 -13.08 10.82 -5.59
N LEU A 426 -13.10 10.56 -6.88
CA LEU A 426 -13.92 9.55 -7.55
C LEU A 426 -12.99 8.63 -8.34
N VAL A 427 -13.08 7.33 -8.11
CA VAL A 427 -12.30 6.31 -8.82
C VAL A 427 -13.24 5.48 -9.66
N ASN A 428 -13.19 5.63 -10.99
CA ASN A 428 -13.94 4.78 -11.90
C ASN A 428 -13.15 3.53 -12.23
N LYS A 429 -13.66 2.39 -11.78
CA LYS A 429 -13.04 1.05 -11.90
C LYS A 429 -13.49 0.29 -13.16
N ASP A 430 -14.31 0.89 -14.01
CA ASP A 430 -14.70 0.29 -15.28
C ASP A 430 -13.62 0.55 -16.34
N PRO A 431 -13.08 -0.49 -17.00
CA PRO A 431 -11.98 -0.33 -17.97
C PRO A 431 -12.39 0.30 -19.29
N ALA A 432 -13.70 0.33 -19.61
CA ALA A 432 -14.22 0.66 -20.93
C ALA A 432 -15.26 1.80 -20.92
N ALA A 433 -16.02 1.95 -19.83
CA ALA A 433 -17.12 2.90 -19.76
C ALA A 433 -16.81 4.10 -18.85
N ASP A 434 -17.12 5.30 -19.33
CA ASP A 434 -17.15 6.50 -18.50
C ASP A 434 -18.28 6.39 -17.46
N ALA A 435 -18.04 6.90 -16.25
CA ALA A 435 -19.07 7.00 -15.23
C ALA A 435 -19.66 8.41 -15.16
N THR A 436 -20.99 8.51 -15.26
CA THR A 436 -21.73 9.73 -14.91
C THR A 436 -22.08 9.65 -13.43
N VAL A 437 -21.47 10.53 -12.62
CA VAL A 437 -21.63 10.54 -11.16
C VAL A 437 -22.47 11.74 -10.74
N THR A 438 -23.58 11.48 -10.04
CA THR A 438 -24.36 12.49 -9.34
C THR A 438 -23.86 12.61 -7.90
N LEU A 439 -23.54 13.84 -7.46
CA LEU A 439 -23.02 14.14 -6.13
C LEU A 439 -24.11 14.81 -5.28
N SER A 440 -24.23 14.38 -4.04
CA SER A 440 -25.08 14.99 -3.02
C SER A 440 -24.28 15.23 -1.74
N TYR A 441 -24.64 16.27 -0.98
CA TYR A 441 -23.89 16.72 0.19
C TYR A 441 -24.78 16.89 1.40
N ALA A 442 -24.31 16.43 2.55
CA ALA A 442 -24.82 16.79 3.87
C ALA A 442 -23.75 17.61 4.60
N GLY A 443 -24.16 18.65 5.32
CA GLY A 443 -23.23 19.52 6.05
C GLY A 443 -22.30 20.39 5.19
N PHE A 444 -22.57 20.48 3.87
CA PHE A 444 -21.83 21.34 2.95
C PHE A 444 -22.77 21.81 1.82
N THR A 445 -22.76 23.09 1.53
CA THR A 445 -23.45 23.66 0.38
C THR A 445 -22.40 24.19 -0.61
N PRO A 446 -22.22 23.56 -1.77
CA PRO A 446 -21.26 24.05 -2.75
C PRO A 446 -21.70 25.37 -3.36
N SER A 447 -20.74 26.23 -3.69
CA SER A 447 -21.00 27.44 -4.48
C SER A 447 -21.43 27.07 -5.90
N SER A 448 -22.05 28.03 -6.62
CA SER A 448 -22.40 27.87 -8.02
C SER A 448 -21.22 27.95 -8.99
N ALA A 449 -19.99 28.20 -8.48
CA ALA A 449 -18.78 28.26 -9.31
C ALA A 449 -18.46 26.88 -9.89
N THR A 450 -17.97 26.85 -11.12
CA THR A 450 -17.46 25.63 -11.74
C THR A 450 -16.29 25.11 -10.93
N PRO A 451 -16.31 23.81 -10.54
CA PRO A 451 -15.23 23.23 -9.72
C PRO A 451 -13.91 23.11 -10.50
N THR A 452 -12.81 23.12 -9.76
CA THR A 452 -11.53 22.66 -10.29
C THR A 452 -11.48 21.14 -10.23
N VAL A 453 -11.12 20.51 -11.36
CA VAL A 453 -11.10 19.06 -11.51
C VAL A 453 -9.69 18.62 -11.92
N PHE A 454 -9.08 17.77 -11.10
CA PHE A 454 -7.85 17.07 -11.43
C PHE A 454 -8.19 15.66 -11.91
N SER A 455 -7.46 15.14 -12.88
CA SER A 455 -7.68 13.80 -13.39
C SER A 455 -6.36 13.07 -13.70
N TYR A 456 -6.30 11.82 -13.25
CA TYR A 456 -5.35 10.82 -13.71
C TYR A 456 -6.12 9.79 -14.54
N ARG A 457 -5.79 9.67 -15.82
CA ARG A 457 -6.53 8.83 -16.77
C ARG A 457 -5.74 7.54 -17.07
N LYS A 458 -6.45 6.55 -17.58
CA LYS A 458 -5.87 5.28 -18.08
C LYS A 458 -4.61 5.55 -18.91
N ASN A 459 -3.51 4.90 -18.55
CA ASN A 459 -2.20 4.97 -19.21
C ASN A 459 -1.59 6.40 -19.31
N ALA A 460 -2.10 7.36 -18.55
CA ALA A 460 -1.50 8.69 -18.52
C ALA A 460 -0.19 8.70 -17.72
N THR A 461 0.71 9.59 -18.11
CA THR A 461 2.00 9.84 -17.44
C THR A 461 2.03 11.22 -16.78
N SER A 462 0.86 11.78 -16.49
CA SER A 462 0.69 13.07 -15.81
C SER A 462 -0.72 13.23 -15.28
N ILE A 463 -0.89 14.18 -14.38
CA ILE A 463 -2.20 14.61 -13.85
C ILE A 463 -2.64 15.84 -14.64
N GLY A 464 -3.82 15.76 -15.26
CA GLY A 464 -4.47 16.90 -15.91
C GLY A 464 -5.26 17.76 -14.92
N SER A 465 -5.47 19.02 -15.27
CA SER A 465 -6.35 19.95 -14.53
C SER A 465 -7.28 20.68 -15.49
N THR A 466 -8.56 20.72 -15.17
CA THR A 466 -9.59 21.40 -15.96
C THR A 466 -10.62 22.05 -15.03
N THR A 467 -11.48 22.90 -15.61
CA THR A 467 -12.73 23.36 -14.97
C THR A 467 -13.88 22.78 -15.79
N THR A 468 -14.51 21.72 -15.31
CA THR A 468 -15.56 21.00 -16.05
C THR A 468 -16.56 20.35 -15.10
N GLY A 469 -17.74 20.00 -15.61
CA GLY A 469 -18.82 19.46 -14.82
C GLY A 469 -19.45 20.54 -13.91
N THR A 470 -20.22 20.07 -12.93
CA THR A 470 -20.84 20.93 -11.91
C THR A 470 -20.54 20.37 -10.53
N ALA A 471 -20.84 21.10 -9.49
CA ALA A 471 -20.71 20.60 -8.13
C ALA A 471 -21.51 19.31 -7.87
N THR A 472 -22.62 19.11 -8.60
CA THR A 472 -23.55 17.98 -8.40
C THR A 472 -23.46 16.90 -9.48
N ARG A 473 -22.69 17.12 -10.55
CA ARG A 473 -22.57 16.16 -11.65
C ARG A 473 -21.18 16.19 -12.27
N GLN A 474 -20.54 15.00 -12.32
CA GLN A 474 -19.24 14.82 -12.94
C GLN A 474 -19.24 13.63 -13.91
N THR A 475 -18.42 13.71 -14.94
CA THR A 475 -18.06 12.56 -15.77
C THR A 475 -16.67 12.10 -15.38
N VAL A 476 -16.55 10.85 -14.97
CA VAL A 476 -15.30 10.21 -14.58
C VAL A 476 -14.91 9.23 -15.68
N PRO A 477 -13.87 9.48 -16.46
CA PRO A 477 -13.49 8.62 -17.58
C PRO A 477 -13.22 7.17 -17.14
N ALA A 478 -13.31 6.23 -18.09
CA ALA A 478 -12.95 4.84 -17.86
C ALA A 478 -11.54 4.73 -17.25
N TYR A 479 -11.38 3.84 -16.25
CA TYR A 479 -10.11 3.64 -15.53
C TYR A 479 -9.40 4.95 -15.21
N SER A 480 -10.04 5.80 -14.43
CA SER A 480 -9.47 7.08 -14.01
C SER A 480 -9.75 7.42 -12.56
N VAL A 481 -8.90 8.26 -12.01
CA VAL A 481 -9.08 8.94 -10.72
C VAL A 481 -9.35 10.41 -11.00
N VAL A 482 -10.43 10.94 -10.45
CA VAL A 482 -10.82 12.36 -10.56
C VAL A 482 -10.93 12.95 -9.16
N VAL A 483 -10.35 14.12 -8.94
CA VAL A 483 -10.56 14.91 -7.72
C VAL A 483 -11.26 16.21 -8.07
N VAL A 484 -12.43 16.41 -7.46
CA VAL A 484 -13.28 17.60 -7.62
C VAL A 484 -13.09 18.48 -6.40
N GLN A 485 -12.61 19.71 -6.59
CA GLN A 485 -12.44 20.71 -5.52
C GLN A 485 -13.58 21.71 -5.56
N LEU A 486 -14.29 21.83 -4.44
CA LEU A 486 -15.51 22.61 -4.27
C LEU A 486 -15.31 23.70 -3.23
N ARG A 487 -15.75 24.91 -3.53
CA ARG A 487 -15.82 26.00 -2.58
C ARG A 487 -17.19 26.02 -1.89
N PRO A 488 -17.30 26.44 -0.63
CA PRO A 488 -18.60 26.63 0.02
C PRO A 488 -19.37 27.80 -0.63
N ALA A 489 -20.69 27.71 -0.59
CA ALA A 489 -21.53 28.89 -0.83
C ALA A 489 -21.22 29.96 0.23
N ARG A 490 -21.20 31.20 -0.18
CA ARG A 490 -21.04 32.37 0.73
C ARG A 490 -22.34 32.68 1.42
#